data_a16b6d03ab487e097b8707deb673b78e
#
_entry.id   a16b6d03ab487e097b8707deb673b78e
#
_cell.length_a   1.000
_cell.length_b   1.000
_cell.length_c   1.000
_cell.angle_alpha   90.00
_cell.angle_beta   90.00
_cell.angle_gamma   90.00
#
_symmetry.space_group_name_H-M   'P 1'
#
loop_
_entity.id
_entity.type
_entity.pdbx_description
1 polymer ?
#
loop_
_entity_poly.entity_id
_entity_poly.type
_entity_poly.pdbx_seq_one_letter_code
_entity_poly.pdbx_strand_id
1 'polypeptide(L)' 'MTRRKGKLEEIFSKALYADDPGLYSVSYRDFESVVQVPLLEFLDLSENFELIPANRIIVVNRDGKELYRKFSATR' A
#
# COMPACT_ATOMS: atom_id res chain seq x y z
N MET A 1 15.29 -3.08 -22.06
CA MET A 1 14.10 -2.71 -21.68
C MET A 1 13.93 -2.36 -20.26
N THR A 2 13.32 -1.35 -20.00
CA THR A 2 13.19 -0.89 -18.70
C THR A 2 11.99 -1.38 -18.06
N ARG A 3 12.13 -1.76 -16.81
CA ARG A 3 11.00 -2.19 -16.11
C ARG A 3 10.34 -1.04 -15.47
N ARG A 4 9.09 -0.88 -15.63
CA ARG A 4 8.39 0.19 -15.01
C ARG A 4 8.06 -0.12 -13.59
N LYS A 5 8.20 0.83 -12.72
CA LYS A 5 7.77 0.66 -11.37
C LYS A 5 6.28 0.75 -11.31
N GLY A 6 5.67 -0.04 -10.49
CA GLY A 6 4.25 0.06 -10.29
C GLY A 6 3.90 1.27 -9.46
N LYS A 7 2.64 1.65 -9.48
CA LYS A 7 2.18 2.79 -8.73
C LYS A 7 2.43 2.62 -7.24
N LEU A 8 2.20 1.42 -6.71
CA LEU A 8 2.42 1.18 -5.31
C LEU A 8 3.88 1.31 -4.94
N GLU A 9 4.77 0.82 -5.79
CA GLU A 9 6.19 0.95 -5.50
C GLU A 9 6.60 2.41 -5.43
N GLU A 10 6.05 3.23 -6.32
CA GLU A 10 6.37 4.64 -6.30
C GLU A 10 5.88 5.30 -5.04
N ILE A 11 4.67 4.98 -4.62
CA ILE A 11 4.10 5.57 -3.43
C ILE A 11 4.92 5.18 -2.20
N PHE A 12 5.27 3.91 -2.08
CA PHE A 12 6.01 3.45 -0.93
C PHE A 12 7.42 4.01 -0.91
N SER A 13 8.06 4.09 -2.07
CA SER A 13 9.39 4.69 -2.13
C SER A 13 9.35 6.13 -1.68
N LYS A 14 8.36 6.87 -2.15
CA LYS A 14 8.26 8.26 -1.77
C LYS A 14 7.96 8.39 -0.28
N ALA A 15 7.09 7.54 0.24
CA ALA A 15 6.73 7.61 1.63
C ALA A 15 7.91 7.33 2.54
N LEU A 16 8.73 6.36 2.16
CA LEU A 16 9.82 5.94 3.02
C LEU A 16 11.07 6.79 2.88
N TYR A 17 11.31 7.34 1.68
CA TYR A 17 12.57 8.04 1.44
C TYR A 17 12.45 9.52 1.19
N ALA A 18 11.29 10.00 0.83
CA ALA A 18 11.11 11.41 0.50
C ALA A 18 9.99 12.09 1.25
N ASP A 19 9.29 11.38 2.09
CA ASP A 19 8.16 11.94 2.80
C ASP A 19 8.10 11.30 4.18
N ASP A 20 7.06 11.60 4.93
CA ASP A 20 6.88 11.06 6.26
C ASP A 20 5.97 9.85 6.20
N PRO A 21 6.49 8.65 6.37
CA PRO A 21 5.64 7.47 6.27
C PRO A 21 4.55 7.41 7.33
N GLY A 22 4.70 8.17 8.40
CA GLY A 22 3.68 8.22 9.43
C GLY A 22 2.39 8.86 8.97
N LEU A 23 2.41 9.57 7.85
CA LEU A 23 1.21 10.18 7.30
C LEU A 23 0.42 9.21 6.44
N TYR A 24 0.98 8.05 6.13
CA TYR A 24 0.38 7.12 5.20
C TYR A 24 -0.34 5.98 5.91
N SER A 25 -1.41 5.50 5.29
CA SER A 25 -2.09 4.32 5.79
C SER A 25 -2.42 3.42 4.61
N VAL A 26 -2.56 2.14 4.90
CA VAL A 26 -2.79 1.13 3.86
C VAL A 26 -4.02 0.32 4.24
N SER A 27 -4.91 0.12 3.28
CA SER A 27 -6.03 -0.79 3.47
C SER A 27 -5.75 -2.01 2.61
N TYR A 28 -5.85 -3.17 3.20
CA TYR A 28 -5.56 -4.40 2.46
C TYR A 28 -6.61 -5.45 2.78
N ARG A 29 -6.69 -6.44 1.93
CA ARG A 29 -7.67 -7.49 2.10
C ARG A 29 -7.09 -8.58 2.98
N ASP A 30 -7.83 -8.93 4.03
CA ASP A 30 -7.44 -9.99 4.93
C ASP A 30 -8.57 -11.00 4.90
N PHE A 31 -8.43 -12.01 4.04
CA PHE A 31 -9.49 -12.98 3.80
C PHE A 31 -10.73 -12.26 3.30
N GLU A 32 -11.79 -12.20 4.06
CA GLU A 32 -13.01 -11.57 3.61
C GLU A 32 -13.16 -10.15 4.13
N SER A 33 -12.20 -9.68 4.87
CA SER A 33 -12.30 -8.36 5.47
C SER A 33 -11.28 -7.43 4.89
N VAL A 34 -11.54 -6.12 5.02
CA VAL A 34 -10.58 -5.12 4.63
C VAL A 34 -10.11 -4.45 5.91
N VAL A 35 -8.79 -4.41 6.09
CA VAL A 35 -8.19 -3.87 7.29
C VAL A 35 -7.35 -2.66 6.92
N GLN A 36 -7.44 -1.60 7.70
CA GLN A 36 -6.65 -0.41 7.47
C GLN A 36 -5.66 -0.23 8.61
N VAL A 37 -4.39 -0.04 8.26
CA VAL A 37 -3.34 0.14 9.25
C VAL A 37 -2.38 1.22 8.76
N PRO A 38 -1.60 1.83 9.66
CA PRO A 38 -0.56 2.75 9.20
C PRO A 38 0.44 2.04 8.31
N LEU A 39 1.05 2.78 7.41
CA LEU A 39 2.00 2.18 6.48
C LEU A 39 3.12 1.44 7.19
N LEU A 40 3.67 2.05 8.23
CA LEU A 40 4.78 1.41 8.93
C LEU A 40 4.33 0.10 9.59
N GLU A 41 3.12 0.08 10.09
CA GLU A 41 2.61 -1.15 10.68
C GLU A 41 2.39 -2.21 9.61
N PHE A 42 1.93 -1.79 8.44
CA PHE A 42 1.74 -2.74 7.35
C PHE A 42 3.06 -3.36 6.92
N LEU A 43 4.10 -2.55 6.85
CA LEU A 43 5.40 -3.07 6.45
C LEU A 43 5.91 -4.08 7.47
N ASP A 44 5.62 -3.84 8.75
CA ASP A 44 6.04 -4.76 9.78
C ASP A 44 5.21 -6.04 9.73
N LEU A 45 3.90 -5.91 9.57
CA LEU A 45 3.03 -7.07 9.53
C LEU A 45 3.31 -7.94 8.30
N SER A 46 3.65 -7.32 7.20
CA SER A 46 3.87 -8.05 5.96
C SER A 46 5.32 -8.47 5.78
N GLU A 47 6.20 -8.05 6.69
CA GLU A 47 7.63 -8.30 6.57
C GLU A 47 8.11 -7.88 5.18
N ASN A 48 7.83 -6.64 4.85
CA ASN A 48 8.22 -6.04 3.57
C ASN A 48 7.62 -6.82 2.40
N PHE A 49 6.32 -7.10 2.52
CA PHE A 49 5.54 -7.75 1.47
C PHE A 49 5.82 -9.23 1.30
N GLU A 50 6.49 -9.85 2.23
CA GLU A 50 6.72 -11.28 2.11
C GLU A 50 5.53 -12.08 2.60
N LEU A 51 4.88 -11.62 3.67
CA LEU A 51 3.74 -12.33 4.20
C LEU A 51 2.42 -11.83 3.61
N ILE A 52 2.35 -10.52 3.33
CA ILE A 52 1.16 -9.95 2.71
C ILE A 52 1.62 -9.32 1.41
N PRO A 53 1.36 -9.96 0.29
CA PRO A 53 1.84 -9.42 -0.99
C PRO A 53 1.19 -8.09 -1.33
N ALA A 54 1.88 -7.29 -2.11
CA ALA A 54 1.39 -5.99 -2.48
C ALA A 54 0.07 -6.05 -3.22
N ASN A 55 -0.21 -7.15 -3.90
CA ASN A 55 -1.46 -7.23 -4.65
C ASN A 55 -2.68 -7.37 -3.75
N ARG A 56 -2.50 -7.51 -2.44
CA ARG A 56 -3.63 -7.49 -1.54
C ARG A 56 -3.99 -6.09 -1.09
N ILE A 57 -3.14 -5.10 -1.39
CA ILE A 57 -3.41 -3.73 -1.00
C ILE A 57 -4.52 -3.18 -1.88
N ILE A 58 -5.50 -2.57 -1.24
CA ILE A 58 -6.65 -2.04 -1.95
C ILE A 58 -6.58 -0.53 -2.05
N VAL A 59 -6.23 0.14 -0.96
CA VAL A 59 -6.19 1.60 -0.94
C VAL A 59 -4.97 2.06 -0.17
N VAL A 60 -4.36 3.14 -0.62
CA VAL A 60 -3.30 3.79 0.12
C VAL A 60 -3.69 5.25 0.28
N ASN A 61 -3.68 5.74 1.51
CA ASN A 61 -4.03 7.12 1.80
C ASN A 61 -2.83 7.85 2.40
N ARG A 62 -2.79 9.15 2.19
CA ARG A 62 -1.81 10.00 2.84
C ARG A 62 -2.57 11.14 3.48
N ASP A 63 -2.52 11.19 4.82
CA ASP A 63 -3.17 12.25 5.58
C ASP A 63 -4.63 12.42 5.16
N GLY A 64 -5.31 11.29 5.01
CA GLY A 64 -6.72 11.32 4.65
C GLY A 64 -7.00 11.42 3.16
N LYS A 65 -5.96 11.59 2.35
CA LYS A 65 -6.16 11.73 0.92
C LYS A 65 -5.82 10.42 0.23
N GLU A 66 -6.71 9.93 -0.60
CA GLU A 66 -6.50 8.67 -1.30
C GLU A 66 -5.49 8.87 -2.42
N LEU A 67 -4.41 8.11 -2.38
CA LEU A 67 -3.39 8.17 -3.41
C LEU A 67 -3.50 7.02 -4.38
N TYR A 68 -4.03 5.89 -3.94
CA TYR A 68 -4.11 4.71 -4.76
C TYR A 68 -5.34 3.91 -4.40
N ARG A 69 -6.02 3.41 -5.40
CA ARG A 69 -7.14 2.50 -5.17
C ARG A 69 -7.06 1.41 -6.21
N LYS A 70 -7.03 0.17 -5.75
CA LYS A 70 -6.98 -0.94 -6.67
C LYS A 70 -8.30 -1.00 -7.42
N PHE A 71 -8.21 -0.98 -8.70
CA PHE A 71 -9.39 -1.02 -9.52
C PHE A 71 -9.80 -2.47 -9.70
N SER A 72 -10.98 -2.78 -9.27
CA SER A 72 -11.45 -4.14 -9.40
C SER A 72 -12.30 -4.21 -10.64
N ALA A 73 -11.84 -4.90 -11.60
CA ALA A 73 -12.56 -4.97 -12.84
C ALA A 73 -13.57 -6.03 -12.86
N THR A 74 -13.94 -6.53 -11.85
CA THR A 74 -14.80 -7.58 -11.83
C THR A 74 -16.02 -7.39 -12.45
N ARG A 75 -16.05 -7.63 -12.84
CA ARG A 75 -16.96 -7.42 -13.16
C ARG A 75 -17.30 -8.22 -13.16
#